data_95c3f9256f64ca29e625ed8d6c193687
#
_entry.id   95c3f9256f64ca29e625ed8d6c193687
#
_cell.length_a   1.000
_cell.length_b   1.000
_cell.length_c   1.000
_cell.angle_alpha   90.00
_cell.angle_beta   90.00
_cell.angle_gamma   90.00
#
_symmetry.space_group_name_H-M   'P 1'
#
loop_
_entity.id
_entity.type
_entity.pdbx_description
1 polymer ?
#
loop_
_entity_poly.entity_id
_entity_poly.type
_entity_poly.pdbx_seq_one_letter_code
_entity_poly.pdbx_strand_id
1 'polypeptide(L)'
;MAEVQKQKLTSVFIRNFVFGAEDSLVSTVGLLSGIAIAGTPRSYIVLTGIVLIFVEAFSMGVASELSEHSTEEYEQRHEVGERIPMLGGLVMFVSYVVFGFIPIIPYLFTESAAALRYSVSISLIVLFALGVLSARLSGTKLLRHGIVMTVMGGAAIAIGVAIGSFINIGG
;
A
#
# COMPACT_ATOMS: atom_id res chain seq x y z
N MET A 1 20.58 14.91 -22.18
CA MET A 1 20.10 15.39 -20.87
C MET A 1 18.58 15.23 -20.69
N ALA A 2 17.74 15.76 -21.58
CA ALA A 2 16.27 15.63 -21.45
C ALA A 2 15.74 14.18 -21.40
N GLU A 3 16.34 13.26 -22.14
CA GLU A 3 15.93 11.85 -22.20
C GLU A 3 16.28 11.10 -20.90
N VAL A 4 17.45 11.36 -20.32
CA VAL A 4 17.88 10.81 -19.03
C VAL A 4 16.96 11.30 -17.90
N GLN A 5 16.61 12.57 -17.91
CA GLN A 5 15.71 13.14 -16.91
C GLN A 5 14.28 12.59 -17.03
N LYS A 6 13.79 12.37 -18.24
CA LYS A 6 12.51 11.72 -18.50
C LYS A 6 12.49 10.26 -18.00
N GLN A 7 13.54 9.52 -18.26
CA GLN A 7 13.68 8.13 -17.81
C GLN A 7 13.71 8.04 -16.27
N LYS A 8 14.45 8.94 -15.62
CA LYS A 8 14.50 9.06 -14.17
C LYS A 8 13.13 9.35 -13.58
N LEU A 9 12.42 10.35 -14.10
CA LEU A 9 11.07 10.70 -13.65
C LEU A 9 10.10 9.52 -13.77
N THR A 10 10.16 8.80 -14.89
CA THR A 10 9.32 7.60 -15.11
C THR A 10 9.63 6.50 -14.10
N SER A 11 10.91 6.27 -13.82
CA SER A 11 11.34 5.26 -12.82
C SER A 11 10.85 5.61 -11.41
N VAL A 12 11.03 6.87 -11.00
CA VAL A 12 10.54 7.38 -9.69
C VAL A 12 9.02 7.24 -9.60
N PHE A 13 8.29 7.61 -10.64
CA PHE A 13 6.84 7.48 -10.70
C PHE A 13 6.38 6.03 -10.54
N ILE A 14 6.91 5.10 -11.36
CA ILE A 14 6.51 3.69 -11.32
C ILE A 14 6.81 3.09 -9.95
N ARG A 15 8.01 3.33 -9.41
CA ARG A 15 8.43 2.82 -8.10
C ARG A 15 7.49 3.27 -6.99
N ASN A 16 7.23 4.57 -6.90
CA ASN A 16 6.39 5.13 -5.84
C ASN A 16 4.91 4.76 -6.00
N PHE A 17 4.41 4.68 -7.24
CA PHE A 17 3.07 4.20 -7.50
C PHE A 17 2.86 2.75 -7.06
N VAL A 18 3.74 1.85 -7.49
CA VAL A 18 3.61 0.42 -7.17
C VAL A 18 3.80 0.19 -5.67
N PHE A 19 4.82 0.82 -5.07
CA PHE A 19 5.10 0.66 -3.65
C PHE A 19 3.97 1.22 -2.79
N GLY A 20 3.49 2.43 -3.06
CA GLY A 20 2.37 3.02 -2.32
C GLY A 20 1.08 2.20 -2.43
N ALA A 21 0.77 1.68 -3.62
CA ALA A 21 -0.41 0.84 -3.83
C ALA A 21 -0.30 -0.51 -3.12
N GLU A 22 0.87 -1.19 -3.22
CA GLU A 22 1.12 -2.48 -2.57
C GLU A 22 1.07 -2.36 -1.05
N ASP A 23 1.84 -1.44 -0.48
CA ASP A 23 1.96 -1.27 0.97
C ASP A 23 0.61 -0.88 1.58
N SER A 24 -0.12 0.01 0.94
CA SER A 24 -1.45 0.41 1.38
C SER A 24 -2.45 -0.74 1.41
N LEU A 25 -2.48 -1.57 0.37
CA LEU A 25 -3.35 -2.75 0.33
C LEU A 25 -2.98 -3.75 1.43
N VAL A 26 -1.70 -4.06 1.56
CA VAL A 26 -1.17 -5.05 2.50
C VAL A 26 -1.39 -4.61 3.94
N SER A 27 -1.00 -3.38 4.29
CA SER A 27 -1.11 -2.85 5.65
C SER A 27 -2.57 -2.70 6.08
N THR A 28 -3.41 -2.12 5.19
CA THR A 28 -4.82 -1.90 5.50
C THR A 28 -5.58 -3.22 5.63
N VAL A 29 -5.46 -4.17 4.70
CA VAL A 29 -6.18 -5.44 4.81
C VAL A 29 -5.69 -6.26 6.00
N GLY A 30 -4.39 -6.23 6.31
CA GLY A 30 -3.81 -6.91 7.47
C GLY A 30 -4.38 -6.37 8.79
N LEU A 31 -4.36 -5.03 8.96
CA LEU A 31 -4.93 -4.38 10.14
C LEU A 31 -6.43 -4.64 10.27
N LEU A 32 -7.22 -4.39 9.20
CA LEU A 32 -8.67 -4.57 9.24
C LEU A 32 -9.06 -6.02 9.54
N SER A 33 -8.30 -6.99 9.02
CA SER A 33 -8.53 -8.40 9.32
C SER A 33 -8.30 -8.71 10.80
N GLY A 34 -7.22 -8.15 11.38
CA GLY A 34 -6.89 -8.34 12.79
C GLY A 34 -7.96 -7.77 13.72
N ILE A 35 -8.34 -6.50 13.54
CA ILE A 35 -9.34 -5.85 14.40
C ILE A 35 -10.75 -6.41 14.20
N ALA A 36 -11.08 -6.89 12.99
CA ALA A 36 -12.36 -7.55 12.74
C ALA A 36 -12.47 -8.89 13.46
N ILE A 37 -11.41 -9.70 13.46
CA ILE A 37 -11.34 -10.97 14.20
C ILE A 37 -11.36 -10.75 15.71
N ALA A 38 -10.77 -9.64 16.19
CA ALA A 38 -10.83 -9.25 17.61
C ALA A 38 -12.23 -8.83 18.09
N GLY A 39 -13.25 -8.87 17.23
CA GLY A 39 -14.63 -8.53 17.59
C GLY A 39 -14.95 -7.03 17.61
N THR A 40 -14.09 -6.20 17.02
CA THR A 40 -14.28 -4.75 16.99
C THR A 40 -15.54 -4.36 16.20
N PRO A 41 -16.38 -3.44 16.69
CA PRO A 41 -17.53 -2.92 15.95
C PRO A 41 -17.15 -2.30 14.62
N ARG A 42 -17.99 -2.48 13.60
CA ARG A 42 -17.76 -2.02 12.21
C ARG A 42 -17.36 -0.55 12.11
N SER A 43 -17.99 0.33 12.87
CA SER A 43 -17.70 1.77 12.88
C SER A 43 -16.25 2.08 13.27
N TYR A 44 -15.72 1.35 14.24
CA TYR A 44 -14.32 1.49 14.65
C TYR A 44 -13.35 0.90 13.63
N ILE A 45 -13.72 -0.20 12.97
CA ILE A 45 -12.92 -0.77 11.88
C ILE A 45 -12.76 0.26 10.75
N VAL A 46 -13.87 0.87 10.31
CA VAL A 46 -13.85 1.91 9.26
C VAL A 46 -13.06 3.13 9.71
N LEU A 47 -13.29 3.62 10.92
CA LEU A 47 -12.56 4.78 11.46
C LEU A 47 -11.05 4.52 11.51
N THR A 48 -10.65 3.38 12.07
CA THR A 48 -9.23 3.00 12.18
C THR A 48 -8.59 2.86 10.81
N GLY A 49 -9.28 2.25 9.85
CA GLY A 49 -8.79 2.13 8.48
C GLY A 49 -8.59 3.48 7.80
N ILE A 50 -9.54 4.42 7.95
CA ILE A 50 -9.41 5.77 7.38
C ILE A 50 -8.24 6.51 8.03
N VAL A 51 -8.13 6.49 9.36
CA VAL A 51 -7.02 7.13 10.08
C VAL A 51 -5.68 6.55 9.63
N LEU A 52 -5.57 5.21 9.56
CA LEU A 52 -4.36 4.54 9.07
C LEU A 52 -3.97 5.05 7.69
N ILE A 53 -4.89 5.03 6.72
CA ILE A 53 -4.61 5.43 5.35
C ILE A 53 -4.02 6.83 5.26
N PHE A 54 -4.62 7.82 5.92
CA PHE A 54 -4.13 9.19 5.82
C PHE A 54 -2.82 9.41 6.57
N VAL A 55 -2.64 8.81 7.74
CA VAL A 55 -1.40 8.92 8.51
C VAL A 55 -0.24 8.25 7.78
N GLU A 56 -0.44 7.01 7.30
CA GLU A 56 0.58 6.27 6.58
C GLU A 56 0.87 6.89 5.21
N ALA A 57 -0.15 7.31 4.45
CA ALA A 57 0.05 7.99 3.18
C ALA A 57 0.92 9.24 3.34
N PHE A 58 0.66 10.05 4.37
CA PHE A 58 1.47 11.23 4.67
C PHE A 58 2.91 10.85 5.04
N SER A 59 3.06 9.91 5.98
CA SER A 59 4.36 9.43 6.44
C SER A 59 5.19 8.86 5.29
N MET A 60 4.59 8.00 4.46
CA MET A 60 5.24 7.35 3.32
C MET A 60 5.55 8.36 2.20
N GLY A 61 4.67 9.33 1.96
CA GLY A 61 4.90 10.40 1.00
C GLY A 61 6.13 11.24 1.37
N VAL A 62 6.21 11.68 2.62
CA VAL A 62 7.37 12.43 3.14
C VAL A 62 8.63 11.58 3.15
N ALA A 63 8.55 10.33 3.59
CA ALA A 63 9.70 9.42 3.59
C ALA A 63 10.25 9.15 2.19
N SER A 64 9.36 9.00 1.20
CA SER A 64 9.75 8.83 -0.21
C SER A 64 10.48 10.07 -0.76
N GLU A 65 9.94 11.27 -0.48
CA GLU A 65 10.56 12.54 -0.88
C GLU A 65 11.96 12.69 -0.28
N LEU A 66 12.08 12.55 1.04
CA LEU A 66 13.36 12.68 1.75
C LEU A 66 14.39 11.64 1.31
N SER A 67 13.96 10.38 1.12
CA SER A 67 14.84 9.30 0.67
C SER A 67 15.36 9.55 -0.75
N GLU A 68 14.50 9.99 -1.67
CA GLU A 68 14.91 10.31 -3.04
C GLU A 68 15.88 11.49 -3.06
N HIS A 69 15.56 12.56 -2.32
CA HIS A 69 16.39 13.75 -2.22
C HIS A 69 17.79 13.42 -1.67
N SER A 70 17.86 12.70 -0.56
CA SER A 70 19.13 12.29 0.06
C SER A 70 19.96 11.37 -0.87
N THR A 71 19.31 10.49 -1.62
CA THR A 71 19.98 9.60 -2.56
C THR A 71 20.57 10.39 -3.71
N GLU A 72 19.83 11.35 -4.26
CA GLU A 72 20.31 12.23 -5.34
C GLU A 72 21.50 13.09 -4.91
N GLU A 73 21.45 13.69 -3.72
CA GLU A 73 22.56 14.48 -3.17
C GLU A 73 23.81 13.63 -2.97
N TYR A 74 23.64 12.40 -2.45
CA TYR A 74 24.75 11.47 -2.28
C TYR A 74 25.42 11.10 -3.60
N GLU A 75 24.62 10.82 -4.65
CA GLU A 75 25.12 10.43 -5.98
C GLU A 75 25.81 11.60 -6.70
N GLN A 76 25.20 12.78 -6.64
CA GLN A 76 25.66 13.94 -7.40
C GLN A 76 26.74 14.78 -6.68
N ARG A 77 26.90 14.57 -5.36
CA ARG A 77 27.84 15.30 -4.49
C ARG A 77 27.61 16.81 -4.45
N HIS A 78 26.39 17.25 -4.76
CA HIS A 78 25.96 18.66 -4.66
C HIS A 78 24.44 18.72 -4.38
N GLU A 79 23.97 19.90 -4.01
CA GLU A 79 22.53 20.13 -3.83
C GLU A 79 21.76 19.85 -5.12
N VAL A 80 20.63 19.14 -4.99
CA VAL A 80 19.78 18.74 -6.12
C VAL A 80 18.42 19.44 -6.06
N GLY A 81 17.75 19.51 -7.21
CA GLY A 81 16.45 20.14 -7.30
C GLY A 81 15.34 19.32 -6.66
N GLU A 82 14.46 19.95 -5.92
CA GLU A 82 13.37 19.32 -5.13
C GLU A 82 12.22 18.75 -5.96
N ARG A 83 12.11 19.06 -7.25
CA ARG A 83 10.93 18.75 -8.07
C ARG A 83 10.67 17.25 -8.23
N ILE A 84 11.69 16.46 -8.50
CA ILE A 84 11.54 15.01 -8.74
C ILE A 84 11.24 14.27 -7.43
N PRO A 85 11.98 14.52 -6.33
CA PRO A 85 11.64 13.97 -5.02
C PRO A 85 10.21 14.29 -4.57
N MET A 86 9.80 15.55 -4.66
CA MET A 86 8.46 16.00 -4.28
C MET A 86 7.35 15.33 -5.11
N LEU A 87 7.55 15.17 -6.43
CA LEU A 87 6.61 14.42 -7.27
C LEU A 87 6.56 12.95 -6.88
N GLY A 88 7.69 12.34 -6.53
CA GLY A 88 7.75 10.97 -6.02
C GLY A 88 6.93 10.80 -4.75
N GLY A 89 7.11 11.70 -3.78
CA GLY A 89 6.34 11.72 -2.53
C GLY A 89 4.83 11.92 -2.76
N LEU A 90 4.45 12.81 -3.68
CA LEU A 90 3.05 13.02 -4.04
C LEU A 90 2.41 11.78 -4.69
N VAL A 91 3.14 11.12 -5.59
CA VAL A 91 2.67 9.86 -6.21
C VAL A 91 2.49 8.78 -5.15
N MET A 92 3.43 8.65 -4.22
CA MET A 92 3.36 7.73 -3.08
C MET A 92 2.11 8.01 -2.26
N PHE A 93 1.90 9.26 -1.84
CA PHE A 93 0.73 9.67 -1.06
C PHE A 93 -0.59 9.33 -1.75
N VAL A 94 -0.73 9.74 -3.02
CA VAL A 94 -1.98 9.53 -3.77
C VAL A 94 -2.26 8.05 -4.02
N SER A 95 -1.26 7.28 -4.41
CA SER A 95 -1.44 5.84 -4.63
C SER A 95 -1.79 5.12 -3.33
N TYR A 96 -1.14 5.47 -2.21
CA TYR A 96 -1.46 4.93 -0.89
C TYR A 96 -2.91 5.19 -0.51
N VAL A 97 -3.37 6.44 -0.63
CA VAL A 97 -4.76 6.80 -0.32
C VAL A 97 -5.74 6.04 -1.21
N VAL A 98 -5.54 6.05 -2.53
CA VAL A 98 -6.48 5.42 -3.47
C VAL A 98 -6.62 3.91 -3.23
N PHE A 99 -5.50 3.21 -3.10
CA PHE A 99 -5.52 1.76 -2.94
C PHE A 99 -5.91 1.32 -1.52
N GLY A 100 -5.61 2.12 -0.49
CA GLY A 100 -6.00 1.84 0.88
C GLY A 100 -7.51 1.84 1.13
N PHE A 101 -8.27 2.58 0.34
CA PHE A 101 -9.73 2.52 0.44
C PHE A 101 -10.32 1.21 -0.04
N ILE A 102 -9.65 0.45 -0.91
CA ILE A 102 -10.17 -0.81 -1.46
C ILE A 102 -10.55 -1.82 -0.35
N PRO A 103 -9.69 -2.12 0.64
CA PRO A 103 -10.05 -3.02 1.73
C PRO A 103 -11.18 -2.49 2.64
N ILE A 104 -11.40 -1.17 2.71
CA ILE A 104 -12.43 -0.56 3.55
C ILE A 104 -13.81 -0.65 2.92
N ILE A 105 -13.90 -0.58 1.58
CA ILE A 105 -15.19 -0.54 0.85
C ILE A 105 -16.20 -1.59 1.34
N PRO A 106 -15.86 -2.89 1.51
CA PRO A 106 -16.82 -3.87 2.00
C PRO A 106 -17.42 -3.56 3.37
N TYR A 107 -16.62 -2.96 4.26
CA TYR A 107 -17.11 -2.56 5.60
C TYR A 107 -18.07 -1.38 5.58
N LEU A 108 -18.18 -0.63 4.49
CA LEU A 108 -19.18 0.44 4.36
C LEU A 108 -20.58 -0.10 4.07
N PHE A 109 -20.68 -1.28 3.41
CA PHE A 109 -21.94 -1.79 2.88
C PHE A 109 -22.41 -3.10 3.52
N THR A 110 -21.52 -3.86 4.18
CA THR A 110 -21.84 -5.18 4.74
C THR A 110 -21.46 -5.30 6.22
N GLU A 111 -22.02 -6.29 6.90
CA GLU A 111 -21.67 -6.61 8.29
C GLU A 111 -20.26 -7.18 8.41
N SER A 112 -19.64 -7.04 9.60
CA SER A 112 -18.21 -7.29 9.82
C SER A 112 -17.72 -8.64 9.31
N ALA A 113 -18.44 -9.73 9.55
CA ALA A 113 -18.04 -11.08 9.14
C ALA A 113 -18.07 -11.30 7.61
N ALA A 114 -19.04 -10.71 6.91
CA ALA A 114 -19.12 -10.76 5.46
C ALA A 114 -18.13 -9.76 4.85
N ALA A 115 -18.01 -8.55 5.43
CA ALA A 115 -17.08 -7.52 5.02
C ALA A 115 -15.63 -8.01 5.03
N LEU A 116 -15.21 -8.74 6.09
CA LEU A 116 -13.87 -9.32 6.19
C LEU A 116 -13.55 -10.22 4.98
N ARG A 117 -14.47 -11.14 4.65
CA ARG A 117 -14.27 -12.06 3.52
C ARG A 117 -14.14 -11.33 2.19
N TYR A 118 -15.00 -10.34 1.93
CA TYR A 118 -14.93 -9.53 0.73
C TYR A 118 -13.68 -8.66 0.68
N SER A 119 -13.32 -8.03 1.80
CA SER A 119 -12.11 -7.21 1.93
C SER A 119 -10.86 -8.01 1.59
N VAL A 120 -10.69 -9.18 2.20
CA VAL A 120 -9.57 -10.08 1.93
C VAL A 120 -9.56 -10.53 0.45
N SER A 121 -10.70 -10.99 -0.08
CA SER A 121 -10.77 -11.49 -1.45
C SER A 121 -10.43 -10.40 -2.48
N ILE A 122 -11.02 -9.21 -2.35
CA ILE A 122 -10.77 -8.08 -3.26
C ILE A 122 -9.33 -7.63 -3.15
N SER A 123 -8.77 -7.51 -1.95
CA SER A 123 -7.38 -7.09 -1.75
C SER A 123 -6.38 -8.05 -2.39
N LEU A 124 -6.56 -9.36 -2.24
CA LEU A 124 -5.70 -10.36 -2.86
C LEU A 124 -5.78 -10.33 -4.39
N ILE A 125 -6.98 -10.14 -4.96
CA ILE A 125 -7.17 -10.00 -6.41
C ILE A 125 -6.47 -8.75 -6.92
N VAL A 126 -6.61 -7.61 -6.23
CA VAL A 126 -5.97 -6.35 -6.63
C VAL A 126 -4.45 -6.43 -6.48
N LEU A 127 -3.93 -7.05 -5.41
CA LEU A 127 -2.50 -7.31 -5.25
C LEU A 127 -1.93 -8.18 -6.37
N PHE A 128 -2.65 -9.23 -6.77
CA PHE A 128 -2.26 -10.04 -7.92
C PHE A 128 -2.18 -9.21 -9.19
N ALA A 129 -3.24 -8.43 -9.47
CA ALA A 129 -3.31 -7.56 -10.64
C ALA A 129 -2.21 -6.49 -10.64
N LEU A 130 -1.92 -5.88 -9.47
CA LEU A 130 -0.84 -4.92 -9.29
C LEU A 130 0.53 -5.57 -9.56
N GLY A 131 0.76 -6.78 -9.06
CA GLY A 131 1.98 -7.54 -9.32
C GLY A 131 2.18 -7.86 -10.81
N VAL A 132 1.11 -8.23 -11.50
CA VAL A 132 1.12 -8.44 -12.95
C VAL A 132 1.41 -7.13 -13.69
N LEU A 133 0.77 -6.03 -13.28
CA LEU A 133 1.01 -4.71 -13.87
C LEU A 133 2.45 -4.25 -13.68
N SER A 134 2.98 -4.36 -12.46
CA SER A 134 4.38 -4.03 -12.13
C SER A 134 5.36 -4.82 -12.97
N ALA A 135 5.13 -6.14 -13.10
CA ALA A 135 5.96 -7.02 -13.93
C ALA A 135 5.90 -6.64 -15.43
N ARG A 136 4.73 -6.24 -15.91
CA ARG A 136 4.57 -5.79 -17.30
C ARG A 136 5.33 -4.50 -17.58
N LEU A 137 5.28 -3.54 -16.65
CA LEU A 137 6.03 -2.29 -16.75
C LEU A 137 7.55 -2.50 -16.69
N SER A 138 7.99 -3.49 -15.91
CA SER A 138 9.41 -3.83 -15.73
C SER A 138 9.94 -4.87 -16.72
N GLY A 139 9.11 -5.41 -17.64
CA GLY A 139 9.51 -6.44 -18.59
C GLY A 139 9.90 -7.79 -17.98
N THR A 140 9.32 -8.13 -16.81
CA THR A 140 9.66 -9.34 -16.02
C THR A 140 8.55 -10.41 -16.06
N LYS A 141 8.69 -11.48 -15.28
CA LYS A 141 7.75 -12.62 -15.28
C LYS A 141 6.44 -12.25 -14.59
N LEU A 142 5.36 -12.03 -15.36
CA LEU A 142 4.05 -11.55 -14.91
C LEU A 142 3.48 -12.40 -13.76
N LEU A 143 3.37 -13.71 -13.96
CA LEU A 143 2.74 -14.62 -13.00
C LEU A 143 3.51 -14.68 -11.67
N ARG A 144 4.85 -14.67 -11.75
CA ARG A 144 5.69 -14.71 -10.55
C ARG A 144 5.47 -13.50 -9.66
N HIS A 145 5.45 -12.29 -10.22
CA HIS A 145 5.23 -11.07 -9.45
C HIS A 145 3.80 -10.99 -8.88
N GLY A 146 2.80 -11.39 -9.66
CA GLY A 146 1.42 -11.49 -9.17
C GLY A 146 1.32 -12.43 -7.95
N ILE A 147 1.91 -13.63 -8.04
CA ILE A 147 1.92 -14.59 -6.92
C ILE A 147 2.67 -14.03 -5.71
N VAL A 148 3.85 -13.42 -5.91
CA VAL A 148 4.65 -12.86 -4.79
C VAL A 148 3.86 -11.80 -4.03
N MET A 149 3.25 -10.82 -4.73
CA MET A 149 2.44 -9.79 -4.07
C MET A 149 1.22 -10.38 -3.34
N THR A 150 0.56 -11.38 -3.95
CA THR A 150 -0.57 -12.07 -3.30
C THR A 150 -0.13 -12.81 -2.03
N VAL A 151 1.03 -13.48 -2.06
CA VAL A 151 1.58 -14.20 -0.89
C VAL A 151 1.96 -13.22 0.21
N MET A 152 2.55 -12.07 -0.13
CA MET A 152 2.88 -11.02 0.85
C MET A 152 1.61 -10.47 1.53
N GLY A 153 0.56 -10.17 0.75
CA GLY A 153 -0.73 -9.77 1.29
C GLY A 153 -1.38 -10.86 2.16
N GLY A 154 -1.33 -12.11 1.71
CA GLY A 154 -1.79 -13.26 2.50
C GLY A 154 -1.05 -13.42 3.83
N ALA A 155 0.26 -13.20 3.85
CA ALA A 155 1.08 -13.21 5.07
C ALA A 155 0.66 -12.09 6.04
N ALA A 156 0.46 -10.87 5.54
CA ALA A 156 0.00 -9.75 6.37
C ALA A 156 -1.39 -10.02 6.98
N ILE A 157 -2.32 -10.58 6.20
CA ILE A 157 -3.63 -11.00 6.69
C ILE A 157 -3.48 -12.06 7.79
N ALA A 158 -2.65 -13.07 7.58
CA ALA A 158 -2.41 -14.13 8.57
C ALA A 158 -1.84 -13.58 9.87
N ILE A 159 -0.89 -12.63 9.81
CA ILE A 159 -0.33 -11.93 10.97
C ILE A 159 -1.42 -11.15 11.69
N GLY A 160 -2.20 -10.34 10.96
CA GLY A 160 -3.30 -9.57 11.53
C GLY A 160 -4.33 -10.45 12.25
N VAL A 161 -4.79 -11.51 11.58
CA VAL A 161 -5.73 -12.50 12.13
C VAL A 161 -5.16 -13.19 13.37
N ALA A 162 -3.89 -13.59 13.34
CA ALA A 162 -3.24 -14.21 14.50
C ALA A 162 -3.24 -13.26 15.71
N ILE A 163 -2.80 -12.02 15.52
CA ILE A 163 -2.78 -11.00 16.59
C ILE A 163 -4.21 -10.74 17.10
N GLY A 164 -5.17 -10.54 16.19
CA GLY A 164 -6.57 -10.30 16.55
C GLY A 164 -7.21 -11.45 17.35
N SER A 165 -6.84 -12.69 17.01
CA SER A 165 -7.30 -13.88 17.74
C SER A 165 -6.73 -13.97 19.16
N PHE A 166 -5.50 -13.52 19.38
CA PHE A 166 -4.89 -13.48 20.72
C PHE A 166 -5.48 -12.38 21.61
N ILE A 167 -5.89 -11.27 21.02
CA ILE A 167 -6.37 -10.08 21.76
C ILE A 167 -7.90 -10.10 21.91
N ASN A 168 -8.60 -11.12 21.43
CA ASN A 168 -10.07 -11.20 21.35
C ASN A 168 -10.76 -10.36 22.45
N ILE A 169 -11.31 -9.21 22.07
CA ILE A 169 -11.92 -8.21 22.98
C ILE A 169 -13.39 -8.57 23.26
N GLY A 170 -13.93 -9.56 22.58
CA GLY A 170 -15.35 -9.96 22.60
C GLY A 170 -15.67 -11.27 23.32
N GLY A 171 -14.77 -11.72 24.23
CA GLY A 171 -15.00 -12.90 25.06
C GLY A 171 -15.93 -12.65 26.23
#